data_f3652a39c1837f314146a262e71f5045
#
_entry.id   f3652a39c1837f314146a262e71f5045
#
_cell.length_a   1.000
_cell.length_b   1.000
_cell.length_c   1.000
_cell.angle_alpha   90.00
_cell.angle_beta   90.00
_cell.angle_gamma   90.00
#
_symmetry.space_group_name_H-M   'P 1'
#
loop_
_entity.id
_entity.type
_entity.pdbx_description
1 polymer ?
#
loop_
_entity_poly.entity_id
_entity_poly.type
_entity_poly.pdbx_seq_one_letter_code
_entity_poly.pdbx_strand_id
1 'polypeptide(L)'
;MVNVYYDKDSNVSLIKSKKIVIFGYGSQGHAHALNLRDSGFDVAVSLRKGSGGIEKARAAGLKVFDNNAEAAKTADLAMILIPDEMQKALYDADLKDNLPKGCALLFGHGFNIHFKRIVARDDMDVLLIAPKGPGHLVRSQYEDGKGVPCLIAVHQDKSGKAKDIGLAYASGIGGGRAGVIETTFKDETETDLFGEQTVLCGGITSLIKAGFETLTEAGCPPELAYFECLHETKLIVDLIYEGGIANMRYSISNTAEYGDLVTGPKIVDASVKARMKQALTDIQSGKFAKEFVDEYESGNKNFNAMREKEAKHSIEAVGEKLRGMMPWLKGKVKGKLTA
;
A
#
# COMPACT_ATOMS: atom_id res chain seq x y z
N MET A 1 8.90 -10.80 -21.02
CA MET A 1 8.03 -11.28 -19.92
C MET A 1 8.76 -11.00 -18.61
N VAL A 2 8.06 -10.60 -17.57
CA VAL A 2 8.64 -10.41 -16.23
C VAL A 2 8.87 -11.77 -15.58
N ASN A 3 9.91 -11.90 -14.75
CA ASN A 3 10.13 -13.11 -13.96
C ASN A 3 9.15 -13.15 -12.80
N VAL A 4 8.59 -14.33 -12.52
CA VAL A 4 7.69 -14.59 -11.39
C VAL A 4 8.23 -15.76 -10.59
N TYR A 5 8.37 -15.56 -9.29
CA TYR A 5 8.89 -16.54 -8.33
C TYR A 5 7.79 -16.97 -7.36
N TYR A 6 7.89 -18.19 -6.87
CA TYR A 6 6.98 -18.77 -5.89
C TYR A 6 7.76 -19.29 -4.67
N ASP A 7 7.08 -19.81 -3.65
CA ASP A 7 7.73 -20.36 -2.45
C ASP A 7 8.80 -21.41 -2.77
N LYS A 8 8.59 -22.22 -3.82
CA LYS A 8 9.56 -23.24 -4.28
C LYS A 8 10.87 -22.64 -4.79
N ASP A 9 10.86 -21.38 -5.21
CA ASP A 9 12.01 -20.66 -5.77
C ASP A 9 12.74 -19.86 -4.67
N SER A 10 12.26 -19.93 -3.43
CA SER A 10 12.76 -19.19 -2.28
C SER A 10 13.48 -20.08 -1.30
N ASN A 11 14.63 -19.62 -0.81
CA ASN A 11 15.33 -20.28 0.29
C ASN A 11 15.17 -19.48 1.59
N VAL A 12 14.10 -19.74 2.33
CA VAL A 12 13.78 -19.05 3.58
C VAL A 12 14.84 -19.24 4.69
N SER A 13 15.71 -20.27 4.59
CA SER A 13 16.77 -20.49 5.56
C SER A 13 17.80 -19.35 5.58
N LEU A 14 17.94 -18.59 4.49
CA LEU A 14 18.85 -17.43 4.39
C LEU A 14 18.57 -16.33 5.40
N ILE A 15 17.33 -16.22 5.86
CA ILE A 15 16.93 -15.19 6.83
C ILE A 15 16.49 -15.78 8.19
N LYS A 16 16.49 -17.10 8.34
CA LYS A 16 15.95 -17.76 9.55
C LYS A 16 16.73 -17.42 10.82
N SER A 17 18.03 -17.26 10.72
CA SER A 17 18.90 -16.88 11.84
C SER A 17 19.14 -15.37 11.96
N LYS A 18 18.50 -14.59 11.08
CA LYS A 18 18.68 -13.14 11.00
C LYS A 18 17.62 -12.43 11.81
N LYS A 19 18.01 -11.34 12.46
CA LYS A 19 17.09 -10.45 13.14
C LYS A 19 16.45 -9.46 12.17
N ILE A 20 15.15 -9.51 12.06
CA ILE A 20 14.36 -8.61 11.24
C ILE A 20 13.79 -7.51 12.14
N VAL A 21 14.10 -6.26 11.83
CA VAL A 21 13.51 -5.11 12.52
C VAL A 21 12.63 -4.34 11.55
N ILE A 22 11.36 -4.17 11.91
CA ILE A 22 10.40 -3.40 11.14
C ILE A 22 10.22 -2.03 11.81
N PHE A 23 10.56 -0.98 11.08
CA PHE A 23 10.37 0.40 11.52
C PHE A 23 8.98 0.89 11.09
N GLY A 24 8.04 0.91 12.04
CA GLY A 24 6.64 1.24 11.85
C GLY A 24 5.70 0.05 12.09
N TYR A 25 4.49 0.35 12.57
CA TYR A 25 3.45 -0.65 12.86
C TYR A 25 2.07 -0.14 12.38
N GLY A 26 2.08 0.48 11.18
CA GLY A 26 0.89 0.83 10.43
C GLY A 26 0.29 -0.40 9.75
N SER A 27 -0.53 -0.20 8.71
CA SER A 27 -1.22 -1.28 8.00
C SER A 27 -0.26 -2.36 7.48
N GLN A 28 0.78 -1.96 6.73
CA GLN A 28 1.78 -2.90 6.21
C GLN A 28 2.70 -3.43 7.33
N GLY A 29 3.20 -2.56 8.22
CA GLY A 29 4.11 -2.98 9.30
C GLY A 29 3.49 -4.01 10.23
N HIS A 30 2.21 -3.88 10.56
CA HIS A 30 1.45 -4.88 11.30
C HIS A 30 1.39 -6.23 10.55
N ALA A 31 1.05 -6.22 9.27
CA ALA A 31 0.93 -7.44 8.48
C ALA A 31 2.28 -8.15 8.32
N HIS A 32 3.33 -7.42 7.92
CA HIS A 32 4.67 -7.98 7.77
C HIS A 32 5.18 -8.57 9.09
N ALA A 33 5.07 -7.83 10.20
CA ALA A 33 5.55 -8.29 11.50
C ALA A 33 4.88 -9.59 11.95
N LEU A 34 3.56 -9.66 11.83
CA LEU A 34 2.82 -10.85 12.26
C LEU A 34 3.04 -12.04 11.33
N ASN A 35 3.05 -11.83 10.02
CA ASN A 35 3.25 -12.91 9.06
C ASN A 35 4.65 -13.51 9.20
N LEU A 36 5.70 -12.69 9.35
CA LEU A 36 7.07 -13.15 9.58
C LEU A 36 7.20 -13.89 10.92
N ARG A 37 6.59 -13.38 11.99
CA ARG A 37 6.56 -14.06 13.29
C ARG A 37 5.91 -15.43 13.16
N ASP A 38 4.74 -15.52 12.53
CA ASP A 38 3.99 -16.76 12.36
C ASP A 38 4.69 -17.73 11.39
N SER A 39 5.57 -17.22 10.52
CA SER A 39 6.50 -18.01 9.70
C SER A 39 7.75 -18.46 10.47
N GLY A 40 7.89 -18.10 11.74
CA GLY A 40 8.98 -18.56 12.64
C GLY A 40 10.27 -17.78 12.52
N PHE A 41 10.24 -16.50 12.10
CA PHE A 41 11.39 -15.61 12.07
C PHE A 41 11.53 -14.78 13.35
N ASP A 42 12.79 -14.36 13.67
CA ASP A 42 13.07 -13.42 14.77
C ASP A 42 12.74 -11.99 14.33
N VAL A 43 11.56 -11.51 14.74
CA VAL A 43 11.02 -10.22 14.34
C VAL A 43 10.85 -9.30 15.54
N ALA A 44 11.31 -8.07 15.39
CA ALA A 44 11.01 -6.97 16.29
C ALA A 44 10.43 -5.79 15.51
N VAL A 45 9.66 -4.95 16.19
CA VAL A 45 9.18 -3.68 15.65
C VAL A 45 9.81 -2.52 16.39
N SER A 46 10.09 -1.42 15.68
CA SER A 46 10.56 -0.18 16.27
C SER A 46 9.53 0.92 16.03
N LEU A 47 9.15 1.61 17.09
CA LEU A 47 8.12 2.62 17.13
C LEU A 47 8.59 3.84 17.91
N ARG A 48 8.21 5.04 17.49
CA ARG A 48 8.49 6.25 18.26
C ARG A 48 7.90 6.14 19.67
N LYS A 49 8.61 6.65 20.65
CA LYS A 49 8.13 6.72 22.03
C LYS A 49 6.74 7.38 22.11
N GLY A 50 5.83 6.76 22.86
CA GLY A 50 4.43 7.24 23.00
C GLY A 50 3.50 6.86 21.84
N SER A 51 3.96 6.07 20.87
CA SER A 51 3.07 5.55 19.79
C SER A 51 2.02 4.61 20.36
N GLY A 52 0.75 4.83 19.98
CA GLY A 52 -0.36 3.91 20.32
C GLY A 52 -0.23 2.51 19.70
N GLY A 53 0.72 2.31 18.80
CA GLY A 53 1.05 1.00 18.22
C GLY A 53 1.87 0.11 19.17
N ILE A 54 2.54 0.68 20.19
CA ILE A 54 3.42 -0.06 21.11
C ILE A 54 2.64 -1.16 21.84
N GLU A 55 1.55 -0.77 22.49
CA GLU A 55 0.72 -1.73 23.25
C GLU A 55 0.08 -2.77 22.34
N LYS A 56 -0.35 -2.39 21.14
CA LYS A 56 -0.91 -3.33 20.15
C LYS A 56 0.14 -4.36 19.70
N ALA A 57 1.36 -3.93 19.43
CA ALA A 57 2.44 -4.82 19.02
C ALA A 57 2.87 -5.76 20.16
N ARG A 58 2.97 -5.25 21.41
CA ARG A 58 3.25 -6.05 22.60
C ARG A 58 2.16 -7.09 22.86
N ALA A 59 0.89 -6.69 22.81
CA ALA A 59 -0.24 -7.59 22.98
C ALA A 59 -0.28 -8.69 21.90
N ALA A 60 0.24 -8.40 20.72
CA ALA A 60 0.43 -9.38 19.65
C ALA A 60 1.68 -10.26 19.84
N GLY A 61 2.41 -10.16 20.95
CA GLY A 61 3.59 -10.99 21.25
C GLY A 61 4.86 -10.59 20.51
N LEU A 62 4.93 -9.37 19.96
CA LEU A 62 6.14 -8.89 19.29
C LEU A 62 7.10 -8.19 20.27
N LYS A 63 8.40 -8.33 20.02
CA LYS A 63 9.41 -7.50 20.67
C LYS A 63 9.31 -6.07 20.14
N VAL A 64 9.24 -5.09 21.03
CA VAL A 64 9.06 -3.68 20.66
C VAL A 64 10.21 -2.85 21.22
N PHE A 65 10.84 -2.09 20.34
CA PHE A 65 11.76 -1.00 20.69
C PHE A 65 11.00 0.33 20.61
N ASP A 66 11.27 1.21 21.56
CA ASP A 66 10.77 2.61 21.58
C ASP A 66 11.88 3.62 21.27
N ASN A 67 13.03 3.13 20.79
CA ASN A 67 14.17 3.88 20.29
C ASN A 67 14.67 3.25 18.99
N ASN A 68 14.58 4.00 17.88
CA ASN A 68 14.94 3.50 16.56
C ASN A 68 16.44 3.23 16.42
N ALA A 69 17.30 4.05 16.99
CA ALA A 69 18.75 3.86 16.93
C ALA A 69 19.18 2.57 17.64
N GLU A 70 18.61 2.27 18.82
CA GLU A 70 18.89 1.02 19.53
C GLU A 70 18.33 -0.20 18.77
N ALA A 71 17.16 -0.07 18.15
CA ALA A 71 16.60 -1.10 17.29
C ALA A 71 17.50 -1.38 16.08
N ALA A 72 17.97 -0.32 15.43
CA ALA A 72 18.84 -0.38 14.25
C ALA A 72 20.11 -1.17 14.51
N LYS A 73 20.77 -0.98 15.64
CA LYS A 73 21.99 -1.71 16.03
C LYS A 73 21.84 -3.23 16.05
N THR A 74 20.61 -3.71 16.14
CA THR A 74 20.30 -5.14 16.24
C THR A 74 19.85 -5.77 14.92
N ALA A 75 19.63 -4.97 13.87
CA ALA A 75 18.99 -5.44 12.64
C ALA A 75 19.99 -6.06 11.67
N ASP A 76 19.77 -7.30 11.26
CA ASP A 76 20.38 -7.86 10.05
C ASP A 76 19.58 -7.47 8.80
N LEU A 77 18.24 -7.37 8.94
CA LEU A 77 17.32 -6.84 7.94
C LEU A 77 16.51 -5.70 8.57
N ALA A 78 16.53 -4.53 7.97
CA ALA A 78 15.82 -3.34 8.40
C ALA A 78 14.73 -2.99 7.37
N MET A 79 13.46 -3.28 7.70
CA MET A 79 12.32 -2.96 6.84
C MET A 79 11.68 -1.64 7.28
N ILE A 80 11.64 -0.63 6.39
CA ILE A 80 11.06 0.67 6.67
C ILE A 80 9.61 0.70 6.17
N LEU A 81 8.64 0.80 7.10
CA LEU A 81 7.19 0.82 6.83
C LEU A 81 6.48 1.96 7.59
N ILE A 82 7.17 3.08 7.77
CA ILE A 82 6.56 4.36 8.15
C ILE A 82 6.17 5.15 6.89
N PRO A 83 5.34 6.22 7.01
CA PRO A 83 4.99 7.08 5.87
C PRO A 83 6.22 7.59 5.11
N ASP A 84 6.11 7.67 3.78
CA ASP A 84 7.26 7.96 2.89
C ASP A 84 7.93 9.30 3.20
N GLU A 85 7.15 10.31 3.53
CA GLU A 85 7.64 11.65 3.88
C GLU A 85 8.52 11.67 5.13
N MET A 86 8.36 10.67 6.00
CA MET A 86 9.10 10.56 7.27
C MET A 86 10.35 9.67 7.16
N GLN A 87 10.47 8.84 6.13
CA GLN A 87 11.52 7.82 6.03
C GLN A 87 12.92 8.40 5.92
N LYS A 88 13.08 9.53 5.19
CA LYS A 88 14.36 10.21 5.08
C LYS A 88 14.88 10.68 6.45
N ALA A 89 14.03 11.33 7.23
CA ALA A 89 14.39 11.81 8.56
C ALA A 89 14.77 10.65 9.49
N LEU A 90 14.01 9.55 9.46
CA LEU A 90 14.34 8.32 10.21
C LEU A 90 15.71 7.76 9.77
N TYR A 91 15.94 7.64 8.48
CA TYR A 91 17.18 7.08 7.94
C TYR A 91 18.39 7.93 8.36
N ASP A 92 18.33 9.23 8.14
CA ASP A 92 19.44 10.14 8.41
C ASP A 92 19.74 10.26 9.91
N ALA A 93 18.71 10.28 10.78
CA ALA A 93 18.90 10.48 12.22
C ALA A 93 19.23 9.19 12.99
N ASP A 94 18.54 8.09 12.67
CA ASP A 94 18.54 6.90 13.52
C ASP A 94 19.14 5.67 12.85
N LEU A 95 19.06 5.53 11.52
CA LEU A 95 19.43 4.28 10.86
C LEU A 95 20.84 4.30 10.26
N LYS A 96 21.16 5.36 9.52
CA LYS A 96 22.37 5.46 8.70
C LYS A 96 23.64 5.04 9.44
N ASP A 97 23.84 5.56 10.64
CA ASP A 97 25.07 5.32 11.42
C ASP A 97 24.95 4.17 12.44
N ASN A 98 23.72 3.68 12.69
CA ASN A 98 23.49 2.64 13.69
C ASN A 98 23.25 1.25 13.09
N LEU A 99 22.83 1.14 11.81
CA LEU A 99 22.69 -0.17 11.17
C LEU A 99 24.04 -0.86 11.02
N PRO A 100 24.15 -2.18 11.34
CA PRO A 100 25.36 -2.95 11.15
C PRO A 100 25.85 -2.94 9.70
N LYS A 101 27.17 -3.12 9.51
CA LYS A 101 27.72 -3.33 8.17
C LYS A 101 27.15 -4.59 7.54
N GLY A 102 26.77 -4.51 6.27
CA GLY A 102 26.15 -5.62 5.53
C GLY A 102 24.68 -5.86 5.88
N CYS A 103 24.05 -4.96 6.64
CA CYS A 103 22.60 -5.00 6.84
C CYS A 103 21.86 -4.87 5.51
N ALA A 104 20.75 -5.61 5.34
CA ALA A 104 19.85 -5.42 4.23
C ALA A 104 18.79 -4.35 4.59
N LEU A 105 18.72 -3.28 3.80
CA LEU A 105 17.74 -2.20 3.94
C LEU A 105 16.58 -2.45 2.99
N LEU A 106 15.38 -2.61 3.54
CA LEU A 106 14.18 -3.00 2.80
C LEU A 106 13.12 -1.90 2.84
N PHE A 107 12.39 -1.76 1.73
CA PHE A 107 11.31 -0.81 1.56
C PHE A 107 10.04 -1.52 1.09
N GLY A 108 8.87 -1.03 1.52
CA GLY A 108 7.57 -1.49 1.03
C GLY A 108 7.08 -0.72 -0.20
N HIS A 109 7.68 0.42 -0.50
CA HIS A 109 7.43 1.30 -1.66
C HIS A 109 8.73 1.99 -2.06
N GLY A 110 8.92 2.20 -3.36
CA GLY A 110 10.21 2.65 -3.90
C GLY A 110 10.48 4.15 -3.82
N PHE A 111 9.56 4.97 -3.33
CA PHE A 111 9.55 6.43 -3.36
C PHE A 111 10.92 7.07 -2.99
N ASN A 112 11.42 6.78 -1.80
CA ASN A 112 12.60 7.45 -1.26
C ASN A 112 13.90 7.07 -1.96
N ILE A 113 13.99 5.87 -2.53
CA ILE A 113 15.14 5.40 -3.31
C ILE A 113 15.03 5.94 -4.75
N HIS A 114 13.86 5.80 -5.39
CA HIS A 114 13.66 6.25 -6.77
C HIS A 114 13.89 7.75 -6.92
N PHE A 115 13.30 8.56 -6.05
CA PHE A 115 13.49 10.03 -6.06
C PHE A 115 14.76 10.49 -5.32
N LYS A 116 15.69 9.59 -5.01
CA LYS A 116 17.01 9.87 -4.40
C LYS A 116 16.95 10.67 -3.11
N ARG A 117 15.86 10.54 -2.34
CA ARG A 117 15.72 11.17 -1.03
C ARG A 117 16.55 10.45 0.03
N ILE A 118 16.68 9.13 -0.10
CA ILE A 118 17.58 8.30 0.70
C ILE A 118 18.65 7.75 -0.23
N VAL A 119 19.91 7.98 0.14
CA VAL A 119 21.09 7.35 -0.47
C VAL A 119 21.66 6.41 0.59
N ALA A 120 21.47 5.11 0.36
CA ALA A 120 21.97 4.09 1.28
C ALA A 120 23.50 4.03 1.26
N ARG A 121 24.07 3.53 2.37
CA ARG A 121 25.51 3.27 2.43
C ARG A 121 25.91 2.17 1.45
N ASP A 122 27.13 2.26 0.91
CA ASP A 122 27.65 1.32 -0.10
C ASP A 122 27.89 -0.11 0.43
N ASP A 123 27.84 -0.30 1.74
CA ASP A 123 28.05 -1.58 2.40
C ASP A 123 26.75 -2.36 2.66
N MET A 124 25.61 -1.89 2.18
CA MET A 124 24.29 -2.48 2.39
C MET A 124 23.74 -3.15 1.13
N ASP A 125 22.86 -4.12 1.30
CA ASP A 125 21.88 -4.48 0.27
C ASP A 125 20.71 -3.53 0.35
N VAL A 126 20.09 -3.16 -0.79
CA VAL A 126 18.91 -2.30 -0.83
C VAL A 126 17.84 -2.96 -1.68
N LEU A 127 16.72 -3.27 -1.04
CA LEU A 127 15.67 -4.12 -1.57
C LEU A 127 14.29 -3.47 -1.47
N LEU A 128 13.43 -3.80 -2.40
CA LEU A 128 12.00 -3.51 -2.33
C LEU A 128 11.23 -4.82 -2.22
N ILE A 129 10.30 -4.88 -1.27
CA ILE A 129 9.30 -5.95 -1.13
C ILE A 129 7.95 -5.27 -0.93
N ALA A 130 7.17 -5.21 -2.00
CA ALA A 130 5.91 -4.47 -2.06
C ALA A 130 4.72 -5.40 -2.33
N PRO A 131 3.99 -5.85 -1.29
CA PRO A 131 2.72 -6.53 -1.47
C PRO A 131 1.72 -5.63 -2.18
N LYS A 132 1.06 -6.12 -3.24
CA LYS A 132 0.08 -5.36 -4.02
C LYS A 132 -1.32 -5.51 -3.41
N GLY A 133 -1.49 -4.87 -2.26
CA GLY A 133 -2.75 -4.82 -1.53
C GLY A 133 -2.61 -4.16 -0.15
N PRO A 134 -3.72 -3.69 0.42
CA PRO A 134 -3.73 -3.10 1.76
C PRO A 134 -3.23 -4.09 2.82
N GLY A 135 -2.49 -3.61 3.83
CA GLY A 135 -1.85 -4.47 4.82
C GLY A 135 -2.82 -5.39 5.58
N HIS A 136 -4.05 -4.96 5.86
CA HIS A 136 -5.04 -5.83 6.49
C HIS A 136 -5.43 -7.03 5.59
N LEU A 137 -5.41 -6.88 4.27
CA LEU A 137 -5.60 -7.99 3.34
C LEU A 137 -4.36 -8.88 3.25
N VAL A 138 -3.15 -8.29 3.29
CA VAL A 138 -1.90 -9.06 3.38
C VAL A 138 -1.93 -9.97 4.61
N ARG A 139 -2.46 -9.49 5.74
CA ARG A 139 -2.60 -10.29 6.95
C ARG A 139 -3.70 -11.36 6.82
N SER A 140 -4.91 -10.98 6.45
CA SER A 140 -6.04 -11.93 6.38
C SER A 140 -5.83 -13.03 5.34
N GLN A 141 -5.28 -12.70 4.17
CA GLN A 141 -4.96 -13.72 3.16
C GLN A 141 -3.88 -14.70 3.65
N TYR A 142 -2.91 -14.19 4.42
CA TYR A 142 -1.90 -15.06 5.03
C TYR A 142 -2.53 -16.02 6.05
N GLU A 143 -3.44 -15.54 6.91
CA GLU A 143 -4.16 -16.35 7.91
C GLU A 143 -5.03 -17.42 7.24
N ASP A 144 -5.62 -17.10 6.08
CA ASP A 144 -6.39 -18.04 5.26
C ASP A 144 -5.51 -19.06 4.49
N GLY A 145 -4.18 -19.07 4.69
CA GLY A 145 -3.26 -19.93 3.95
C GLY A 145 -2.99 -19.48 2.51
N LYS A 146 -3.53 -18.34 2.12
CA LYS A 146 -3.35 -17.67 0.82
C LYS A 146 -2.21 -16.66 0.89
N GLY A 147 -2.04 -15.84 -0.15
CA GLY A 147 -1.08 -14.75 -0.20
C GLY A 147 -1.57 -13.59 -1.05
N VAL A 148 -0.90 -12.45 -0.91
CA VAL A 148 -1.05 -11.30 -1.80
C VAL A 148 0.18 -11.25 -2.70
N PRO A 149 0.02 -11.09 -4.03
CA PRO A 149 1.17 -10.94 -4.93
C PRO A 149 2.10 -9.82 -4.47
N CYS A 150 3.41 -10.06 -4.54
CA CYS A 150 4.43 -9.10 -4.15
C CYS A 150 5.26 -8.67 -5.36
N LEU A 151 5.74 -7.44 -5.36
CA LEU A 151 6.83 -7.02 -6.23
C LEU A 151 8.15 -7.11 -5.47
N ILE A 152 9.21 -7.52 -6.17
CA ILE A 152 10.59 -7.51 -5.67
C ILE A 152 11.48 -6.70 -6.61
N ALA A 153 12.30 -5.83 -6.03
CA ALA A 153 13.36 -5.14 -6.77
C ALA A 153 14.64 -5.06 -5.96
N VAL A 154 15.78 -5.09 -6.66
CA VAL A 154 17.12 -4.90 -6.08
C VAL A 154 17.67 -3.58 -6.61
N HIS A 155 17.94 -2.63 -5.71
CA HIS A 155 18.62 -1.38 -6.04
C HIS A 155 20.13 -1.51 -5.87
N GLN A 156 20.57 -2.18 -4.81
CA GLN A 156 21.97 -2.41 -4.49
C GLN A 156 22.15 -3.83 -3.95
N ASP A 157 23.11 -4.55 -4.48
CA ASP A 157 23.46 -5.93 -4.10
C ASP A 157 24.92 -6.00 -3.69
N LYS A 158 25.20 -5.70 -2.43
CA LYS A 158 26.55 -5.74 -1.88
C LYS A 158 26.97 -7.14 -1.50
N SER A 159 26.03 -7.95 -1.04
CA SER A 159 26.28 -9.31 -0.59
C SER A 159 26.38 -10.33 -1.73
N GLY A 160 25.90 -10.00 -2.94
CA GLY A 160 25.67 -10.94 -4.04
C GLY A 160 24.49 -11.89 -3.80
N LYS A 161 23.65 -11.59 -2.77
CA LYS A 161 22.49 -12.41 -2.37
C LYS A 161 21.21 -11.59 -2.13
N ALA A 162 21.22 -10.33 -2.51
CA ALA A 162 20.11 -9.42 -2.20
C ALA A 162 18.77 -9.96 -2.72
N LYS A 163 18.71 -10.45 -3.96
CA LYS A 163 17.49 -11.04 -4.52
C LYS A 163 17.01 -12.26 -3.72
N ASP A 164 17.89 -13.17 -3.36
CA ASP A 164 17.53 -14.38 -2.61
C ASP A 164 17.02 -14.03 -1.19
N ILE A 165 17.63 -13.03 -0.54
CA ILE A 165 17.16 -12.48 0.75
C ILE A 165 15.77 -11.87 0.59
N GLY A 166 15.54 -11.12 -0.48
CA GLY A 166 14.25 -10.52 -0.79
C GLY A 166 13.16 -11.56 -1.05
N LEU A 167 13.46 -12.62 -1.82
CA LEU A 167 12.54 -13.73 -2.06
C LEU A 167 12.22 -14.48 -0.76
N ALA A 168 13.21 -14.71 0.10
CA ALA A 168 13.00 -15.32 1.40
C ALA A 168 12.08 -14.48 2.29
N TYR A 169 12.27 -13.15 2.31
CA TYR A 169 11.39 -12.24 3.03
C TYR A 169 9.96 -12.24 2.46
N ALA A 170 9.81 -12.14 1.12
CA ALA A 170 8.51 -12.16 0.44
C ALA A 170 7.73 -13.46 0.73
N SER A 171 8.40 -14.61 0.71
CA SER A 171 7.81 -15.89 1.12
C SER A 171 7.41 -15.88 2.61
N GLY A 172 8.26 -15.31 3.48
CA GLY A 172 7.97 -15.17 4.91
C GLY A 172 6.70 -14.38 5.22
N ILE A 173 6.34 -13.40 4.38
CA ILE A 173 5.06 -12.67 4.52
C ILE A 173 3.90 -13.28 3.73
N GLY A 174 4.13 -14.42 3.03
CA GLY A 174 3.12 -15.16 2.28
C GLY A 174 3.01 -14.79 0.80
N GLY A 175 3.86 -13.88 0.30
CA GLY A 175 3.82 -13.43 -1.10
C GLY A 175 4.14 -14.54 -2.10
N GLY A 176 5.05 -15.47 -1.75
CA GLY A 176 5.42 -16.60 -2.61
C GLY A 176 4.28 -17.59 -2.90
N ARG A 177 3.21 -17.57 -2.10
CA ARG A 177 1.99 -18.37 -2.37
C ARG A 177 1.19 -17.83 -3.56
N ALA A 178 1.21 -16.52 -3.78
CA ALA A 178 0.48 -15.84 -4.86
C ALA A 178 1.38 -15.49 -6.06
N GLY A 179 2.68 -15.36 -5.82
CA GLY A 179 3.69 -14.99 -6.80
C GLY A 179 4.43 -13.70 -6.44
N VAL A 180 5.73 -13.72 -6.67
CA VAL A 180 6.65 -12.58 -6.47
C VAL A 180 7.18 -12.16 -7.83
N ILE A 181 6.82 -10.97 -8.28
CA ILE A 181 7.14 -10.44 -9.61
C ILE A 181 8.39 -9.56 -9.52
N GLU A 182 9.40 -9.88 -10.31
CA GLU A 182 10.63 -9.08 -10.39
C GLU A 182 10.37 -7.77 -11.16
N THR A 183 10.82 -6.66 -10.59
CA THR A 183 10.65 -5.32 -11.14
C THR A 183 11.86 -4.43 -10.81
N THR A 184 11.74 -3.12 -11.00
CA THR A 184 12.69 -2.10 -10.57
C THR A 184 12.06 -1.15 -9.56
N PHE A 185 12.88 -0.47 -8.75
CA PHE A 185 12.37 0.62 -7.89
C PHE A 185 11.65 1.70 -8.68
N LYS A 186 12.14 2.00 -9.89
CA LYS A 186 11.52 2.96 -10.80
C LYS A 186 10.11 2.50 -11.21
N ASP A 187 10.02 1.31 -11.78
CA ASP A 187 8.75 0.83 -12.35
C ASP A 187 7.70 0.63 -11.24
N GLU A 188 8.13 0.08 -10.08
CA GLU A 188 7.22 -0.04 -8.93
C GLU A 188 6.70 1.33 -8.49
N THR A 189 7.59 2.30 -8.26
CA THR A 189 7.20 3.63 -7.78
C THR A 189 6.29 4.35 -8.76
N GLU A 190 6.66 4.38 -10.03
CA GLU A 190 5.89 5.10 -11.05
C GLU A 190 4.52 4.47 -11.30
N THR A 191 4.44 3.14 -11.34
CA THR A 191 3.16 2.44 -11.56
C THR A 191 2.24 2.46 -10.34
N ASP A 192 2.80 2.37 -9.14
CA ASP A 192 2.04 2.44 -7.89
C ASP A 192 1.42 3.83 -7.71
N LEU A 193 2.24 4.89 -7.78
CA LEU A 193 1.77 6.28 -7.72
C LEU A 193 0.75 6.60 -8.81
N PHE A 194 0.98 6.13 -10.04
CA PHE A 194 0.02 6.32 -11.13
C PHE A 194 -1.29 5.60 -10.85
N GLY A 195 -1.24 4.34 -10.45
CA GLY A 195 -2.41 3.52 -10.19
C GLY A 195 -3.30 4.09 -9.08
N GLU A 196 -2.69 4.48 -7.95
CA GLU A 196 -3.45 5.05 -6.83
C GLU A 196 -4.05 6.43 -7.14
N GLN A 197 -3.34 7.29 -7.87
CA GLN A 197 -3.83 8.62 -8.21
C GLN A 197 -4.94 8.58 -9.26
N THR A 198 -4.77 7.80 -10.32
CA THR A 198 -5.63 7.89 -11.50
C THR A 198 -6.74 6.85 -11.55
N VAL A 199 -6.61 5.72 -10.85
CA VAL A 199 -7.56 4.61 -10.91
C VAL A 199 -8.04 4.20 -9.52
N LEU A 200 -7.14 3.64 -8.68
CA LEU A 200 -7.52 2.86 -7.49
C LEU A 200 -8.10 3.71 -6.35
N CYS A 201 -7.59 4.92 -6.16
CA CYS A 201 -8.06 5.82 -5.10
C CYS A 201 -8.66 7.09 -5.72
N GLY A 202 -7.86 7.93 -6.39
CA GLY A 202 -8.30 9.20 -6.92
C GLY A 202 -9.38 9.08 -7.98
N GLY A 203 -9.17 8.21 -8.98
CA GLY A 203 -10.12 8.01 -10.09
C GLY A 203 -11.47 7.49 -9.62
N ILE A 204 -11.48 6.34 -8.93
CA ILE A 204 -12.72 5.68 -8.50
C ILE A 204 -13.52 6.54 -7.51
N THR A 205 -12.86 7.19 -6.54
CA THR A 205 -13.59 8.03 -5.57
C THR A 205 -14.21 9.25 -6.22
N SER A 206 -13.52 9.87 -7.19
CA SER A 206 -14.05 11.00 -7.95
C SER A 206 -15.23 10.59 -8.83
N LEU A 207 -15.16 9.43 -9.49
CA LEU A 207 -16.24 8.89 -10.31
C LEU A 207 -17.49 8.60 -9.45
N ILE A 208 -17.31 7.93 -8.31
CA ILE A 208 -18.41 7.63 -7.37
C ILE A 208 -19.08 8.90 -6.88
N LYS A 209 -18.30 9.93 -6.47
CA LYS A 209 -18.88 11.20 -6.02
C LYS A 209 -19.65 11.91 -7.11
N ALA A 210 -19.08 12.01 -8.31
CA ALA A 210 -19.74 12.64 -9.44
C ALA A 210 -21.07 11.94 -9.78
N GLY A 211 -21.15 10.61 -9.74
CA GLY A 211 -22.37 9.85 -9.94
C GLY A 211 -23.40 10.12 -8.84
N PHE A 212 -22.98 10.09 -7.58
CA PHE A 212 -23.84 10.37 -6.43
C PHE A 212 -24.40 11.80 -6.48
N GLU A 213 -23.57 12.80 -6.75
CA GLU A 213 -23.96 14.21 -6.87
C GLU A 213 -24.96 14.39 -8.02
N THR A 214 -24.69 13.82 -9.18
CA THR A 214 -25.57 13.90 -10.36
C THR A 214 -26.98 13.38 -10.07
N LEU A 215 -27.09 12.24 -9.38
CA LEU A 215 -28.38 11.66 -9.03
C LEU A 215 -29.11 12.48 -7.98
N THR A 216 -28.43 12.94 -6.95
CA THR A 216 -29.04 13.72 -5.88
C THR A 216 -29.46 15.10 -6.34
N GLU A 217 -28.69 15.77 -7.20
CA GLU A 217 -29.06 17.03 -7.85
C GLU A 217 -30.28 16.90 -8.76
N ALA A 218 -30.47 15.72 -9.39
CA ALA A 218 -31.64 15.39 -10.14
C ALA A 218 -32.90 15.05 -9.29
N GLY A 219 -32.75 15.08 -7.94
CA GLY A 219 -33.83 14.81 -7.00
C GLY A 219 -34.00 13.36 -6.58
N CYS A 220 -33.06 12.46 -6.95
CA CYS A 220 -33.09 11.09 -6.48
C CYS A 220 -32.78 11.01 -4.95
N PRO A 221 -33.42 10.09 -4.21
CA PRO A 221 -33.10 9.87 -2.82
C PRO A 221 -31.61 9.55 -2.62
N PRO A 222 -30.90 10.23 -1.69
CA PRO A 222 -29.46 10.01 -1.48
C PRO A 222 -29.10 8.56 -1.13
N GLU A 223 -30.00 7.84 -0.46
CA GLU A 223 -29.81 6.43 -0.12
C GLU A 223 -29.75 5.56 -1.38
N LEU A 224 -30.58 5.80 -2.38
CA LEU A 224 -30.54 5.09 -3.66
C LEU A 224 -29.25 5.45 -4.43
N ALA A 225 -28.93 6.75 -4.53
CA ALA A 225 -27.69 7.20 -5.17
C ALA A 225 -26.44 6.57 -4.53
N TYR A 226 -26.44 6.38 -3.21
CA TYR A 226 -25.35 5.72 -2.50
C TYR A 226 -25.24 4.23 -2.87
N PHE A 227 -26.35 3.50 -2.90
CA PHE A 227 -26.33 2.09 -3.27
C PHE A 227 -25.83 1.88 -4.69
N GLU A 228 -26.36 2.64 -5.65
CA GLU A 228 -26.02 2.54 -7.09
C GLU A 228 -24.57 2.95 -7.36
N CYS A 229 -24.10 4.08 -6.80
CA CYS A 229 -22.80 4.63 -7.17
C CYS A 229 -21.64 4.13 -6.31
N LEU A 230 -21.90 3.74 -5.03
CA LEU A 230 -20.82 3.34 -4.12
C LEU A 230 -20.93 1.88 -3.69
N HIS A 231 -22.06 1.49 -3.13
CA HIS A 231 -22.14 0.15 -2.50
C HIS A 231 -21.98 -0.96 -3.54
N GLU A 232 -22.67 -0.85 -4.67
CA GLU A 232 -22.65 -1.87 -5.72
C GLU A 232 -21.34 -1.88 -6.51
N THR A 233 -20.60 -0.78 -6.53
CA THR A 233 -19.26 -0.72 -7.16
C THR A 233 -18.36 -1.86 -6.67
N LYS A 234 -18.41 -2.20 -5.38
CA LYS A 234 -17.62 -3.32 -4.85
C LYS A 234 -17.98 -4.64 -5.54
N LEU A 235 -19.26 -4.91 -5.72
CA LEU A 235 -19.73 -6.18 -6.30
C LEU A 235 -19.31 -6.31 -7.76
N ILE A 236 -19.36 -5.21 -8.51
CA ILE A 236 -18.86 -5.17 -9.90
C ILE A 236 -17.34 -5.34 -9.95
N VAL A 237 -16.62 -4.68 -9.04
CA VAL A 237 -15.15 -4.84 -8.94
C VAL A 237 -14.76 -6.27 -8.56
N ASP A 238 -15.53 -6.94 -7.71
CA ASP A 238 -15.30 -8.35 -7.39
C ASP A 238 -15.44 -9.23 -8.64
N LEU A 239 -16.45 -9.04 -9.48
CA LEU A 239 -16.63 -9.76 -10.76
C LEU A 239 -15.44 -9.52 -11.73
N ILE A 240 -14.97 -8.27 -11.81
CA ILE A 240 -13.79 -7.92 -12.62
C ILE A 240 -12.54 -8.61 -12.07
N TYR A 241 -12.35 -8.61 -10.76
CA TYR A 241 -11.22 -9.23 -10.08
C TYR A 241 -11.19 -10.74 -10.28
N GLU A 242 -12.34 -11.41 -10.18
CA GLU A 242 -12.47 -12.86 -10.27
C GLU A 242 -12.34 -13.40 -11.69
N GLY A 243 -12.86 -12.67 -12.67
CA GLY A 243 -12.95 -13.20 -14.03
C GLY A 243 -12.57 -12.24 -15.15
N GLY A 244 -12.13 -11.03 -14.84
CA GLY A 244 -11.82 -9.99 -15.82
C GLY A 244 -13.05 -9.25 -16.33
N ILE A 245 -12.81 -8.19 -17.10
CA ILE A 245 -13.86 -7.29 -17.61
C ILE A 245 -14.89 -8.03 -18.48
N ALA A 246 -14.44 -8.97 -19.32
CA ALA A 246 -15.32 -9.74 -20.16
C ALA A 246 -16.30 -10.62 -19.36
N ASN A 247 -15.80 -11.25 -18.28
CA ASN A 247 -16.64 -12.07 -17.41
C ASN A 247 -17.62 -11.22 -16.57
N MET A 248 -17.21 -10.04 -16.14
CA MET A 248 -18.10 -9.08 -15.48
C MET A 248 -19.27 -8.73 -16.42
N ARG A 249 -19.01 -8.39 -17.69
CA ARG A 249 -20.03 -8.11 -18.70
C ARG A 249 -20.97 -9.29 -18.93
N TYR A 250 -20.44 -10.51 -19.02
CA TYR A 250 -21.26 -11.72 -19.13
C TYR A 250 -22.20 -11.92 -17.93
N SER A 251 -21.79 -11.44 -16.74
CA SER A 251 -22.52 -11.65 -15.49
C SER A 251 -23.60 -10.59 -15.20
N ILE A 252 -23.65 -9.50 -15.97
CA ILE A 252 -24.63 -8.43 -15.82
C ILE A 252 -25.73 -8.51 -16.87
N SER A 253 -26.79 -7.68 -16.76
CA SER A 253 -27.87 -7.65 -17.75
C SER A 253 -27.42 -7.05 -19.08
N ASN A 254 -28.09 -7.44 -20.18
CA ASN A 254 -27.85 -6.85 -21.50
C ASN A 254 -28.01 -5.32 -21.51
N THR A 255 -28.94 -4.80 -20.70
CA THR A 255 -29.16 -3.35 -20.54
C THR A 255 -27.94 -2.67 -19.91
N ALA A 256 -27.38 -3.26 -18.86
CA ALA A 256 -26.18 -2.74 -18.19
C ALA A 256 -24.94 -2.85 -19.11
N GLU A 257 -24.76 -3.98 -19.79
CA GLU A 257 -23.67 -4.16 -20.75
C GLU A 257 -23.75 -3.16 -21.91
N TYR A 258 -24.94 -2.94 -22.47
CA TYR A 258 -25.14 -1.94 -23.52
C TYR A 258 -24.82 -0.53 -23.04
N GLY A 259 -25.25 -0.18 -21.83
CA GLY A 259 -24.94 1.12 -21.20
C GLY A 259 -23.43 1.30 -20.97
N ASP A 260 -22.74 0.26 -20.47
CA ASP A 260 -21.28 0.24 -20.31
C ASP A 260 -20.56 0.54 -21.63
N LEU A 261 -20.89 -0.21 -22.68
CA LEU A 261 -20.24 -0.09 -23.98
C LEU A 261 -20.51 1.24 -24.71
N VAL A 262 -21.69 1.85 -24.51
CA VAL A 262 -22.10 3.09 -25.21
C VAL A 262 -21.79 4.34 -24.40
N THR A 263 -21.95 4.31 -23.08
CA THR A 263 -21.83 5.49 -22.19
C THR A 263 -20.47 5.56 -21.54
N GLY A 264 -19.89 4.43 -21.12
CA GLY A 264 -18.57 4.39 -20.49
C GLY A 264 -17.49 5.17 -21.27
N PRO A 265 -17.32 4.97 -22.59
CA PRO A 265 -16.33 5.72 -23.39
C PRO A 265 -16.60 7.22 -23.51
N LYS A 266 -17.82 7.69 -23.20
CA LYS A 266 -18.14 9.13 -23.17
C LYS A 266 -17.77 9.76 -21.83
N ILE A 267 -17.82 8.98 -20.75
CA ILE A 267 -17.41 9.42 -19.40
C ILE A 267 -15.88 9.40 -19.29
N VAL A 268 -15.25 8.29 -19.68
CA VAL A 268 -13.79 8.15 -19.70
C VAL A 268 -13.30 8.26 -21.14
N ASP A 269 -13.32 9.47 -21.66
CA ASP A 269 -12.95 9.82 -23.04
C ASP A 269 -11.44 10.10 -23.23
N ALA A 270 -11.08 10.56 -24.42
CA ALA A 270 -9.69 10.90 -24.74
C ALA A 270 -9.13 12.02 -23.86
N SER A 271 -9.96 12.93 -23.33
CA SER A 271 -9.52 14.00 -22.43
C SER A 271 -9.13 13.47 -21.05
N VAL A 272 -9.85 12.47 -20.56
CA VAL A 272 -9.46 11.75 -19.30
C VAL A 272 -8.11 11.06 -19.50
N LYS A 273 -7.92 10.33 -20.61
CA LYS A 273 -6.64 9.70 -20.92
C LYS A 273 -5.50 10.70 -21.04
N ALA A 274 -5.76 11.89 -21.58
CA ALA A 274 -4.75 12.96 -21.65
C ALA A 274 -4.33 13.46 -20.26
N ARG A 275 -5.31 13.64 -19.33
CA ARG A 275 -5.03 13.98 -17.93
C ARG A 275 -4.25 12.88 -17.20
N MET A 276 -4.56 11.60 -17.44
CA MET A 276 -3.79 10.47 -16.91
C MET A 276 -2.35 10.49 -17.40
N LYS A 277 -2.11 10.80 -18.69
CA LYS A 277 -0.76 10.95 -19.22
C LYS A 277 0.00 12.11 -18.56
N GLN A 278 -0.69 13.22 -18.26
CA GLN A 278 -0.05 14.34 -17.55
C GLN A 278 0.30 13.94 -16.12
N ALA A 279 -0.56 13.23 -15.41
CA ALA A 279 -0.26 12.71 -14.07
C ALA A 279 0.97 11.79 -14.09
N LEU A 280 1.06 10.89 -15.07
CA LEU A 280 2.24 10.03 -15.24
C LEU A 280 3.51 10.87 -15.49
N THR A 281 3.43 11.90 -16.33
CA THR A 281 4.56 12.82 -16.59
C THR A 281 4.99 13.55 -15.31
N ASP A 282 4.06 14.02 -14.51
CA ASP A 282 4.34 14.70 -13.24
C ASP A 282 5.01 13.75 -12.22
N ILE A 283 4.62 12.47 -12.22
CA ILE A 283 5.27 11.42 -11.42
C ILE A 283 6.69 11.18 -11.91
N GLN A 284 6.86 10.89 -13.21
CA GLN A 284 8.15 10.54 -13.80
C GLN A 284 9.19 11.66 -13.73
N SER A 285 8.74 12.91 -13.82
CA SER A 285 9.62 14.08 -13.65
C SER A 285 10.01 14.37 -12.20
N GLY A 286 9.39 13.70 -11.22
CA GLY A 286 9.56 13.98 -9.81
C GLY A 286 8.78 15.21 -9.30
N LYS A 287 7.98 15.86 -10.17
CA LYS A 287 7.17 17.01 -9.78
C LYS A 287 6.20 16.67 -8.65
N PHE A 288 5.44 15.58 -8.80
CA PHE A 288 4.52 15.12 -7.75
C PHE A 288 5.25 14.83 -6.44
N ALA A 289 6.39 14.14 -6.50
CA ALA A 289 7.16 13.81 -5.30
C ALA A 289 7.64 15.08 -4.58
N LYS A 290 8.09 16.08 -5.34
CA LYS A 290 8.48 17.36 -4.76
C LYS A 290 7.30 18.08 -4.11
N GLU A 291 6.17 18.18 -4.79
CA GLU A 291 4.95 18.83 -4.26
C GLU A 291 4.47 18.16 -2.96
N PHE A 292 4.46 16.83 -2.91
CA PHE A 292 4.08 16.07 -1.72
C PHE A 292 5.01 16.33 -0.53
N VAL A 293 6.31 16.35 -0.79
CA VAL A 293 7.32 16.62 0.26
C VAL A 293 7.25 18.05 0.75
N ASP A 294 7.14 19.02 -0.16
CA ASP A 294 7.00 20.43 0.19
C ASP A 294 5.75 20.68 1.05
N GLU A 295 4.63 20.02 0.72
CA GLU A 295 3.40 20.10 1.52
C GLU A 295 3.60 19.54 2.93
N TYR A 296 4.28 18.39 3.07
CA TYR A 296 4.61 17.84 4.38
C TYR A 296 5.52 18.77 5.18
N GLU A 297 6.58 19.29 4.59
CA GLU A 297 7.54 20.19 5.24
C GLU A 297 6.90 21.53 5.65
N SER A 298 5.85 21.98 4.93
CA SER A 298 5.05 23.14 5.28
C SER A 298 4.00 22.90 6.39
N GLY A 299 3.89 21.66 6.89
CA GLY A 299 2.97 21.25 7.95
C GLY A 299 1.62 20.77 7.49
N ASN A 300 1.50 20.27 6.25
CA ASN A 300 0.32 19.62 5.67
C ASN A 300 -0.96 20.50 5.68
N LYS A 301 -0.85 21.81 5.56
CA LYS A 301 -2.00 22.72 5.71
C LYS A 301 -3.07 22.49 4.63
N ASN A 302 -2.65 22.42 3.37
CA ASN A 302 -3.58 22.20 2.27
C ASN A 302 -4.11 20.77 2.28
N PHE A 303 -3.25 19.79 2.57
CA PHE A 303 -3.63 18.40 2.65
C PHE A 303 -4.68 18.15 3.75
N ASN A 304 -4.49 18.73 4.93
CA ASN A 304 -5.46 18.62 6.02
C ASN A 304 -6.79 19.34 5.67
N ALA A 305 -6.73 20.52 5.04
CA ALA A 305 -7.94 21.21 4.58
C ALA A 305 -8.73 20.39 3.55
N MET A 306 -8.04 19.74 2.61
CA MET A 306 -8.68 18.81 1.65
C MET A 306 -9.31 17.62 2.37
N ARG A 307 -8.62 16.98 3.32
CA ARG A 307 -9.16 15.88 4.12
C ARG A 307 -10.44 16.28 4.87
N GLU A 308 -10.44 17.44 5.52
CA GLU A 308 -11.61 17.93 6.24
C GLU A 308 -12.79 18.21 5.33
N LYS A 309 -12.54 18.78 4.16
CA LYS A 309 -13.56 19.02 3.14
C LYS A 309 -14.18 17.70 2.66
N GLU A 310 -13.36 16.74 2.29
CA GLU A 310 -13.80 15.44 1.80
C GLU A 310 -14.56 14.63 2.85
N ALA A 311 -14.14 14.68 4.11
CA ALA A 311 -14.82 14.01 5.21
C ALA A 311 -16.22 14.59 5.52
N LYS A 312 -16.51 15.82 5.09
CA LYS A 312 -17.82 16.48 5.24
C LYS A 312 -18.75 16.28 4.04
N HIS A 313 -18.32 15.55 3.03
CA HIS A 313 -19.15 15.28 1.86
C HIS A 313 -20.43 14.53 2.25
N SER A 314 -21.58 14.88 1.67
CA SER A 314 -22.90 14.31 2.02
C SER A 314 -22.96 12.78 1.87
N ILE A 315 -22.20 12.20 0.93
CA ILE A 315 -22.10 10.76 0.73
C ILE A 315 -21.58 10.03 1.99
N GLU A 316 -20.74 10.67 2.82
CA GLU A 316 -20.21 10.07 4.03
C GLU A 316 -21.29 9.89 5.10
N ALA A 317 -22.13 10.92 5.32
CA ALA A 317 -23.24 10.85 6.28
C ALA A 317 -24.29 9.81 5.86
N VAL A 318 -24.63 9.78 4.56
CA VAL A 318 -25.52 8.75 4.00
C VAL A 318 -24.91 7.35 4.17
N GLY A 319 -23.64 7.22 3.82
CA GLY A 319 -22.91 5.97 3.92
C GLY A 319 -22.80 5.44 5.36
N GLU A 320 -22.57 6.31 6.35
CA GLU A 320 -22.53 5.91 7.76
C GLU A 320 -23.86 5.28 8.21
N LYS A 321 -24.97 5.94 7.88
CA LYS A 321 -26.32 5.43 8.16
C LYS A 321 -26.54 4.06 7.52
N LEU A 322 -26.24 3.92 6.23
CA LEU A 322 -26.51 2.67 5.48
C LEU A 322 -25.56 1.53 5.88
N ARG A 323 -24.27 1.81 6.11
CA ARG A 323 -23.33 0.80 6.68
C ARG A 323 -23.79 0.33 8.07
N GLY A 324 -24.43 1.20 8.84
CA GLY A 324 -25.04 0.86 10.13
C GLY A 324 -26.15 -0.21 10.05
N MET A 325 -26.81 -0.34 8.89
CA MET A 325 -27.81 -1.37 8.62
C MET A 325 -27.22 -2.75 8.31
N MET A 326 -25.93 -2.84 8.04
CA MET A 326 -25.22 -4.06 7.65
C MET A 326 -24.30 -4.54 8.79
N PRO A 327 -24.76 -5.45 9.67
CA PRO A 327 -24.00 -5.85 10.88
C PRO A 327 -22.61 -6.40 10.57
N TRP A 328 -22.44 -7.06 9.43
CA TRP A 328 -21.15 -7.63 8.99
C TRP A 328 -20.10 -6.59 8.56
N LEU A 329 -20.50 -5.33 8.39
CA LEU A 329 -19.60 -4.20 8.13
C LEU A 329 -19.18 -3.48 9.41
N LYS A 330 -19.87 -3.72 10.53
CA LYS A 330 -19.57 -3.07 11.82
C LYS A 330 -18.19 -3.48 12.31
N GLY A 331 -17.33 -2.50 12.55
CA GLY A 331 -16.01 -2.69 13.16
C GLY A 331 -14.87 -3.07 12.20
N LYS A 332 -15.14 -3.26 10.90
CA LYS A 332 -14.09 -3.61 9.93
C LYS A 332 -13.10 -2.49 9.62
N VAL A 333 -13.50 -1.24 9.74
CA VAL A 333 -12.60 -0.09 9.57
C VAL A 333 -12.98 1.01 10.55
N LYS A 334 -12.19 1.18 11.60
CA LYS A 334 -12.11 2.49 12.28
C LYS A 334 -11.09 3.32 11.51
N GLY A 335 -11.59 4.16 10.62
CA GLY A 335 -10.76 5.07 9.86
C GLY A 335 -9.92 5.96 10.80
N LYS A 336 -8.66 6.15 10.48
CA LYS A 336 -7.85 7.21 11.03
C LYS A 336 -8.37 8.54 10.46
N LEU A 337 -9.25 9.22 11.18
CA LEU A 337 -9.53 10.64 10.96
C LEU A 337 -8.71 11.55 11.88
N THR A 338 -7.78 10.97 12.69
CA THR A 338 -6.90 11.76 13.57
C THR A 338 -5.49 11.17 13.46
N ALA A 339 -4.62 11.86 12.78
CA ALA A 339 -3.18 11.79 12.96
C ALA A 339 -2.75 12.76 14.05
#